data_c8825be635e63c403d14b41c3e0ef18f
#
_entry.id   c8825be635e63c403d14b41c3e0ef18f
#
_cell.length_a   1.000
_cell.length_b   1.000
_cell.length_c   1.000
_cell.angle_alpha   90.00
_cell.angle_beta   90.00
_cell.angle_gamma   90.00
#
_symmetry.space_group_name_H-M   'P 1'
#
loop_
_entity.id
_entity.type
_entity.pdbx_description
1 polymer ?
#
loop_
_entity_poly.entity_id
_entity_poly.type
_entity_poly.pdbx_seq_one_letter_code
_entity_poly.pdbx_strand_id
1 'polypeptide(L)'
;MKGPVNGGLNARSFPIYATALAKHHFELQEIIRRWGFPDFWGRRPGIESLFLIILEQQISIAAARAIYRKLRTSLGGLSARRVRLAGPTQLRTFGLTRQKSRYCYELACAVVERRLSVDGLKNLGDAEAIEVLCAQPGIGPGSAAIYLMSALKRIDVWPPGDLALRRSIAELFPRMNTAALADSGDRWHPQRAVAARLIWHHYRCSLACSG
;
A
#
# COMPACT_ATOMS: atom_id res chain seq x y z
N MET A 1 -14.01 -23.32 -13.68
CA MET A 1 -13.40 -22.91 -12.39
C MET A 1 -14.24 -21.76 -11.83
N LYS A 2 -14.82 -21.92 -10.64
CA LYS A 2 -15.59 -20.86 -9.98
C LYS A 2 -14.65 -19.68 -9.72
N GLY A 3 -14.96 -18.52 -10.29
CA GLY A 3 -14.25 -17.28 -10.04
C GLY A 3 -14.28 -16.87 -8.56
N PRO A 4 -13.44 -15.92 -8.15
CA PRO A 4 -13.21 -15.60 -6.76
C PRO A 4 -14.47 -15.19 -6.04
N VAL A 5 -14.61 -15.69 -4.82
CA VAL A 5 -15.62 -15.31 -3.84
C VAL A 5 -15.75 -13.79 -3.79
N ASN A 6 -16.98 -13.28 -3.84
CA ASN A 6 -17.39 -11.85 -3.82
C ASN A 6 -16.98 -11.12 -2.51
N GLY A 7 -15.71 -11.18 -2.12
CA GLY A 7 -15.15 -10.48 -0.98
C GLY A 7 -13.67 -10.20 -1.26
N GLY A 8 -13.27 -8.93 -1.12
CA GLY A 8 -11.87 -8.54 -1.31
C GLY A 8 -10.90 -9.37 -0.46
N LEU A 9 -9.61 -9.24 -0.73
CA LEU A 9 -8.55 -9.98 -0.06
C LEU A 9 -8.55 -9.71 1.47
N ASN A 10 -8.59 -10.77 2.28
CA ASN A 10 -8.62 -10.69 3.74
C ASN A 10 -7.79 -11.82 4.39
N ALA A 11 -7.69 -11.84 5.72
CA ALA A 11 -6.88 -12.81 6.44
C ALA A 11 -7.29 -14.28 6.18
N ARG A 12 -8.58 -14.54 5.93
CA ARG A 12 -9.07 -15.91 5.65
C ARG A 12 -8.84 -16.31 4.20
N SER A 13 -9.06 -15.39 3.26
CA SER A 13 -8.92 -15.65 1.82
C SER A 13 -7.48 -15.62 1.33
N PHE A 14 -6.61 -14.86 1.97
CA PHE A 14 -5.22 -14.69 1.54
C PHE A 14 -4.45 -16.02 1.42
N PRO A 15 -4.43 -16.94 2.43
CA PRO A 15 -3.73 -18.22 2.29
C PRO A 15 -4.26 -19.09 1.13
N ILE A 16 -5.56 -19.02 0.85
CA ILE A 16 -6.18 -19.77 -0.25
C ILE A 16 -5.65 -19.27 -1.59
N TYR A 17 -5.66 -17.95 -1.80
CA TYR A 17 -5.13 -17.32 -3.03
C TYR A 17 -3.62 -17.53 -3.15
N ALA A 18 -2.87 -17.36 -2.06
CA ALA A 18 -1.43 -17.55 -2.03
C ALA A 18 -1.04 -18.98 -2.40
N THR A 19 -1.73 -19.98 -1.85
CA THR A 19 -1.50 -21.41 -2.17
C THR A 19 -1.84 -21.71 -3.64
N ALA A 20 -2.95 -21.17 -4.14
CA ALA A 20 -3.34 -21.35 -5.53
C ALA A 20 -2.33 -20.72 -6.50
N LEU A 21 -1.88 -19.51 -6.23
CA LEU A 21 -0.86 -18.82 -7.03
C LEU A 21 0.49 -19.55 -7.00
N ALA A 22 0.91 -20.02 -5.83
CA ALA A 22 2.18 -20.71 -5.62
C ALA A 22 2.27 -22.03 -6.38
N LYS A 23 1.16 -22.70 -6.70
CA LYS A 23 1.16 -23.92 -7.55
C LYS A 23 1.77 -23.70 -8.94
N HIS A 24 1.72 -22.47 -9.43
CA HIS A 24 2.21 -22.08 -10.76
C HIS A 24 3.51 -21.27 -10.71
N HIS A 25 4.03 -20.97 -9.50
CA HIS A 25 5.19 -20.12 -9.29
C HIS A 25 6.08 -20.70 -8.19
N PHE A 26 7.13 -21.41 -8.60
CA PHE A 26 8.06 -22.10 -7.70
C PHE A 26 8.65 -21.16 -6.63
N GLU A 27 9.01 -19.94 -7.01
CA GLU A 27 9.61 -18.96 -6.11
C GLU A 27 8.65 -18.58 -4.97
N LEU A 28 7.36 -18.44 -5.28
CA LEU A 28 6.33 -18.15 -4.27
C LEU A 28 6.06 -19.38 -3.38
N GLN A 29 6.15 -20.59 -3.93
CA GLN A 29 6.05 -21.84 -3.16
C GLN A 29 7.19 -21.93 -2.15
N GLU A 30 8.43 -21.63 -2.57
CA GLU A 30 9.59 -21.62 -1.68
C GLU A 30 9.50 -20.56 -0.57
N ILE A 31 8.94 -19.39 -0.86
CA ILE A 31 8.65 -18.38 0.18
C ILE A 31 7.72 -18.95 1.24
N ILE A 32 6.62 -19.58 0.83
CA ILE A 32 5.64 -20.17 1.76
C ILE A 32 6.26 -21.32 2.54
N ARG A 33 7.04 -22.20 1.87
CA ARG A 33 7.71 -23.32 2.50
C ARG A 33 8.72 -22.87 3.57
N ARG A 34 9.49 -21.83 3.28
CA ARG A 34 10.57 -21.35 4.15
C ARG A 34 10.08 -20.48 5.30
N TRP A 35 9.11 -19.60 5.05
CA TRP A 35 8.71 -18.54 5.96
C TRP A 35 7.26 -18.64 6.43
N GLY A 36 6.47 -19.56 5.86
CA GLY A 36 5.02 -19.59 6.08
C GLY A 36 4.28 -18.44 5.39
N PHE A 37 3.03 -18.25 5.79
CA PHE A 37 2.24 -17.12 5.32
C PHE A 37 2.53 -15.86 6.14
N PRO A 38 2.61 -14.68 5.50
CA PRO A 38 2.67 -13.43 6.24
C PRO A 38 1.38 -13.16 7.02
N ASP A 39 1.50 -12.47 8.14
CA ASP A 39 0.34 -11.86 8.78
C ASP A 39 -0.37 -10.95 7.79
N PHE A 40 -1.69 -11.13 7.68
CA PHE A 40 -2.48 -10.31 6.78
C PHE A 40 -2.64 -8.91 7.36
N TRP A 41 -1.97 -7.95 6.74
CA TRP A 41 -2.12 -6.54 7.09
C TRP A 41 -3.10 -5.85 6.15
N GLY A 42 -3.83 -4.89 6.70
CA GLY A 42 -4.76 -4.08 5.96
C GLY A 42 -5.06 -2.78 6.67
N ARG A 43 -5.71 -1.88 5.97
CA ARG A 43 -6.15 -0.57 6.46
C ARG A 43 -7.66 -0.47 6.35
N ARG A 44 -8.25 0.44 7.11
CA ARG A 44 -9.66 0.83 6.89
C ARG A 44 -9.71 1.74 5.66
N PRO A 45 -10.71 1.59 4.76
CA PRO A 45 -10.95 2.58 3.72
C PRO A 45 -11.16 3.98 4.34
N GLY A 46 -10.75 5.00 3.63
CA GLY A 46 -10.94 6.39 4.07
C GLY A 46 -9.66 7.24 4.00
N ILE A 47 -9.83 8.53 4.23
CA ILE A 47 -8.76 9.53 4.11
C ILE A 47 -7.63 9.32 5.10
N GLU A 48 -7.92 8.79 6.29
CA GLU A 48 -6.93 8.53 7.33
C GLU A 48 -5.84 7.55 6.84
N SER A 49 -6.23 6.56 6.05
CA SER A 49 -5.29 5.63 5.41
C SER A 49 -4.44 6.29 4.33
N LEU A 50 -4.97 7.25 3.60
CA LEU A 50 -4.19 8.04 2.64
C LEU A 50 -3.18 8.94 3.34
N PHE A 51 -3.57 9.61 4.45
CA PHE A 51 -2.62 10.35 5.27
C PHE A 51 -1.48 9.47 5.76
N LEU A 52 -1.80 8.28 6.27
CA LEU A 52 -0.79 7.36 6.77
C LEU A 52 0.17 6.91 5.65
N ILE A 53 -0.32 6.65 4.44
CA ILE A 53 0.50 6.33 3.27
C ILE A 53 1.46 7.48 2.95
N ILE A 54 1.00 8.73 2.96
CA ILE A 54 1.86 9.90 2.76
C ILE A 54 2.93 10.00 3.86
N LEU A 55 2.56 9.74 5.11
CA LEU A 55 3.49 9.78 6.23
C LEU A 55 4.58 8.71 6.13
N GLU A 56 4.26 7.51 5.64
CA GLU A 56 5.18 6.39 5.50
C GLU A 56 6.22 6.55 4.37
N GLN A 57 6.04 7.49 3.45
CA GLN A 57 7.00 7.71 2.38
C GLN A 57 8.38 8.08 2.92
N GLN A 58 9.43 7.39 2.47
CA GLN A 58 10.84 7.69 2.74
C GLN A 58 11.25 7.72 4.23
N ILE A 59 10.48 7.12 5.11
CA ILE A 59 10.84 6.94 6.54
C ILE A 59 10.44 5.54 7.02
N SER A 60 10.97 5.13 8.17
CA SER A 60 10.59 3.85 8.77
C SER A 60 9.11 3.83 9.19
N ILE A 61 8.51 2.65 9.15
CA ILE A 61 7.12 2.44 9.61
C ILE A 61 6.94 2.88 11.06
N ALA A 62 7.96 2.66 11.91
CA ALA A 62 7.92 3.07 13.31
C ALA A 62 7.85 4.59 13.46
N ALA A 63 8.69 5.33 12.70
CA ALA A 63 8.67 6.80 12.68
C ALA A 63 7.33 7.35 12.15
N ALA A 64 6.83 6.79 11.05
CA ALA A 64 5.53 7.19 10.50
C ALA A 64 4.38 6.98 11.50
N ARG A 65 4.38 5.85 12.19
CA ARG A 65 3.38 5.56 13.24
C ARG A 65 3.49 6.50 14.44
N ALA A 66 4.69 6.92 14.82
CA ALA A 66 4.87 7.91 15.88
C ALA A 66 4.27 9.27 15.51
N ILE A 67 4.57 9.76 14.29
CA ILE A 67 4.00 10.99 13.75
C ILE A 67 2.47 10.87 13.64
N TYR A 68 1.97 9.77 13.12
CA TYR A 68 0.53 9.51 13.00
C TYR A 68 -0.19 9.57 14.35
N ARG A 69 0.35 8.90 15.38
CA ARG A 69 -0.23 8.95 16.75
C ARG A 69 -0.24 10.37 17.28
N LYS A 70 0.86 11.11 17.16
CA LYS A 70 0.95 12.51 17.58
C LYS A 70 -0.10 13.37 16.88
N LEU A 71 -0.22 13.27 15.55
CA LEU A 71 -1.25 13.97 14.78
C LEU A 71 -2.66 13.66 15.28
N ARG A 72 -2.97 12.37 15.42
CA ARG A 72 -4.30 11.91 15.83
C ARG A 72 -4.68 12.43 17.21
N THR A 73 -3.76 12.39 18.18
CA THR A 73 -3.96 12.91 19.52
C THR A 73 -4.11 14.43 19.51
N SER A 74 -3.20 15.16 18.88
CA SER A 74 -3.18 16.63 18.87
C SER A 74 -4.40 17.23 18.16
N LEU A 75 -4.95 16.56 17.15
CA LEU A 75 -6.13 17.01 16.41
C LEU A 75 -7.44 16.44 16.98
N GLY A 76 -7.40 15.60 18.00
CA GLY A 76 -8.56 14.91 18.55
C GLY A 76 -9.20 13.93 17.56
N GLY A 77 -8.40 13.36 16.64
CA GLY A 77 -8.78 12.48 15.54
C GLY A 77 -8.26 13.00 14.21
N LEU A 78 -8.18 12.14 13.19
CA LEU A 78 -7.56 12.47 11.91
C LEU A 78 -8.61 12.41 10.78
N SER A 79 -9.30 13.53 10.58
CA SER A 79 -10.28 13.72 9.48
C SER A 79 -9.84 14.83 8.53
N ALA A 80 -10.39 14.86 7.31
CA ALA A 80 -10.12 15.90 6.34
C ALA A 80 -10.38 17.30 6.91
N ARG A 81 -11.53 17.49 7.57
CA ARG A 81 -11.88 18.78 8.17
C ARG A 81 -10.87 19.25 9.21
N ARG A 82 -10.40 18.37 10.10
CA ARG A 82 -9.44 18.71 11.16
C ARG A 82 -8.06 19.02 10.59
N VAL A 83 -7.60 18.23 9.60
CA VAL A 83 -6.32 18.49 8.92
C VAL A 83 -6.36 19.82 8.16
N ARG A 84 -7.47 20.11 7.47
CA ARG A 84 -7.65 21.42 6.79
C ARG A 84 -7.65 22.58 7.76
N LEU A 85 -8.35 22.49 8.89
CA LEU A 85 -8.41 23.55 9.92
C LEU A 85 -7.04 23.81 10.55
N ALA A 86 -6.24 22.78 10.80
CA ALA A 86 -4.89 22.92 11.32
C ALA A 86 -3.95 23.66 10.36
N GLY A 87 -4.10 23.43 9.07
CA GLY A 87 -3.24 24.02 8.05
C GLY A 87 -1.80 23.49 8.08
N PRO A 88 -1.01 23.76 7.03
CA PRO A 88 0.31 23.14 6.88
C PRO A 88 1.31 23.59 7.96
N THR A 89 1.20 24.80 8.48
CA THR A 89 2.11 25.31 9.53
C THR A 89 1.95 24.52 10.83
N GLN A 90 0.73 24.32 11.30
CA GLN A 90 0.48 23.54 12.52
C GLN A 90 0.82 22.05 12.31
N LEU A 91 0.53 21.47 11.13
CA LEU A 91 0.91 20.09 10.84
C LEU A 91 2.42 19.85 10.97
N ARG A 92 3.26 20.86 10.64
CA ARG A 92 4.72 20.77 10.82
C ARG A 92 5.13 20.69 12.29
N THR A 93 4.44 21.35 13.21
CA THR A 93 4.76 21.26 14.65
C THR A 93 4.53 19.86 15.21
N PHE A 94 3.76 19.02 14.52
CA PHE A 94 3.53 17.63 14.86
C PHE A 94 4.56 16.67 14.28
N GLY A 95 5.56 17.17 13.53
CA GLY A 95 6.67 16.38 13.00
C GLY A 95 6.59 16.06 11.51
N LEU A 96 5.67 16.68 10.76
CA LEU A 96 5.64 16.54 9.31
C LEU A 96 6.71 17.43 8.66
N THR A 97 7.33 16.92 7.61
CA THR A 97 8.16 17.76 6.73
C THR A 97 7.29 18.80 6.03
N ARG A 98 7.91 19.87 5.51
CA ARG A 98 7.20 20.91 4.72
C ARG A 98 6.40 20.26 3.57
N GLN A 99 6.97 19.29 2.89
CA GLN A 99 6.34 18.61 1.77
C GLN A 99 5.14 17.76 2.21
N LYS A 100 5.31 16.90 3.22
CA LYS A 100 4.22 16.04 3.73
C LYS A 100 3.07 16.86 4.34
N SER A 101 3.38 17.97 5.05
CA SER A 101 2.34 18.84 5.59
C SER A 101 1.50 19.47 4.49
N ARG A 102 2.13 19.89 3.39
CA ARG A 102 1.43 20.41 2.21
C ARG A 102 0.56 19.32 1.57
N TYR A 103 1.10 18.14 1.32
CA TYR A 103 0.34 17.03 0.70
C TYR A 103 -0.88 16.63 1.53
N CYS A 104 -0.73 16.47 2.84
CA CYS A 104 -1.86 16.16 3.73
C CYS A 104 -2.91 17.28 3.72
N TYR A 105 -2.49 18.54 3.71
CA TYR A 105 -3.39 19.68 3.65
C TYR A 105 -4.17 19.74 2.33
N GLU A 106 -3.49 19.63 1.20
CA GLU A 106 -4.11 19.66 -0.14
C GLU A 106 -5.08 18.51 -0.34
N LEU A 107 -4.72 17.30 0.11
CA LEU A 107 -5.60 16.14 0.12
C LEU A 107 -6.86 16.39 0.99
N ALA A 108 -6.68 16.99 2.16
CA ALA A 108 -7.78 17.34 3.04
C ALA A 108 -8.72 18.39 2.40
N CYS A 109 -8.17 19.40 1.73
CA CYS A 109 -8.94 20.38 0.97
C CYS A 109 -9.73 19.71 -0.16
N ALA A 110 -9.10 18.82 -0.94
CA ALA A 110 -9.77 18.13 -2.04
C ALA A 110 -11.00 17.34 -1.56
N VAL A 111 -10.91 16.69 -0.39
CA VAL A 111 -12.04 15.93 0.19
C VAL A 111 -13.12 16.88 0.73
N VAL A 112 -12.75 17.93 1.49
CA VAL A 112 -13.73 18.87 2.07
C VAL A 112 -14.48 19.64 0.98
N GLU A 113 -13.80 19.98 -0.10
CA GLU A 113 -14.35 20.68 -1.28
C GLU A 113 -15.05 19.74 -2.27
N ARG A 114 -15.15 18.45 -1.93
CA ARG A 114 -15.78 17.40 -2.77
C ARG A 114 -15.14 17.20 -4.14
N ARG A 115 -13.89 17.65 -4.34
CA ARG A 115 -13.09 17.35 -5.54
C ARG A 115 -12.57 15.90 -5.55
N LEU A 116 -12.46 15.28 -4.36
CA LEU A 116 -12.12 13.88 -4.20
C LEU A 116 -13.15 13.19 -3.30
N SER A 117 -13.79 12.14 -3.82
CA SER A 117 -14.63 11.23 -3.04
C SER A 117 -13.82 9.97 -2.70
N VAL A 118 -13.26 9.91 -1.49
CA VAL A 118 -12.48 8.74 -1.05
C VAL A 118 -13.37 7.49 -0.96
N ASP A 119 -14.62 7.64 -0.51
CA ASP A 119 -15.58 6.53 -0.45
C ASP A 119 -16.04 6.08 -1.83
N GLY A 120 -16.00 6.96 -2.82
CA GLY A 120 -16.33 6.66 -4.22
C GLY A 120 -15.32 5.74 -4.90
N LEU A 121 -14.05 5.74 -4.45
CA LEU A 121 -12.98 4.94 -5.06
C LEU A 121 -13.29 3.44 -5.10
N LYS A 122 -14.09 2.93 -4.17
CA LYS A 122 -14.49 1.51 -4.15
C LYS A 122 -15.33 1.09 -5.36
N ASN A 123 -16.02 2.05 -5.99
CA ASN A 123 -16.90 1.82 -7.12
C ASN A 123 -16.19 1.97 -8.48
N LEU A 124 -14.95 2.44 -8.50
CA LEU A 124 -14.12 2.63 -9.69
C LEU A 124 -13.35 1.35 -10.02
N GLY A 125 -12.99 1.18 -11.29
CA GLY A 125 -11.98 0.20 -11.71
C GLY A 125 -10.59 0.52 -11.13
N ASP A 126 -9.66 -0.46 -11.13
CA ASP A 126 -8.34 -0.27 -10.52
C ASP A 126 -7.55 0.85 -11.21
N ALA A 127 -7.56 0.91 -12.54
CA ALA A 127 -6.87 1.93 -13.32
C ALA A 127 -7.43 3.34 -13.04
N GLU A 128 -8.75 3.48 -13.08
CA GLU A 128 -9.44 4.75 -12.82
C GLU A 128 -9.20 5.23 -11.37
N ALA A 129 -9.27 4.33 -10.38
CA ALA A 129 -9.01 4.67 -8.99
C ALA A 129 -7.55 5.12 -8.78
N ILE A 130 -6.57 4.50 -9.48
CA ILE A 130 -5.16 4.92 -9.48
C ILE A 130 -5.03 6.33 -10.08
N GLU A 131 -5.66 6.59 -11.20
CA GLU A 131 -5.63 7.89 -11.88
C GLU A 131 -6.19 9.00 -10.97
N VAL A 132 -7.37 8.79 -10.38
CA VAL A 132 -8.01 9.73 -9.43
C VAL A 132 -7.11 10.02 -8.22
N LEU A 133 -6.44 9.00 -7.69
CA LEU A 133 -5.51 9.16 -6.57
C LEU A 133 -4.23 9.87 -6.99
N CYS A 134 -3.66 9.56 -8.16
CA CYS A 134 -2.45 10.18 -8.67
C CYS A 134 -2.63 11.67 -9.03
N ALA A 135 -3.85 12.10 -9.30
CA ALA A 135 -4.17 13.52 -9.44
C ALA A 135 -3.98 14.32 -8.13
N GLN A 136 -3.82 13.65 -6.98
CA GLN A 136 -3.60 14.30 -5.69
C GLN A 136 -2.10 14.50 -5.44
N PRO A 137 -1.67 15.72 -5.05
CA PRO A 137 -0.28 15.98 -4.72
C PRO A 137 0.28 15.02 -3.66
N GLY A 138 1.43 14.43 -3.95
CA GLY A 138 2.09 13.48 -3.04
C GLY A 138 1.60 12.05 -3.11
N ILE A 139 0.66 11.72 -3.99
CA ILE A 139 0.23 10.35 -4.25
C ILE A 139 0.68 9.96 -5.66
N GLY A 140 1.73 9.15 -5.74
CA GLY A 140 2.16 8.54 -7.00
C GLY A 140 1.55 7.13 -7.19
N PRO A 141 1.80 6.49 -8.35
CA PRO A 141 1.22 5.19 -8.70
C PRO A 141 1.48 4.11 -7.64
N GLY A 142 2.69 4.05 -7.06
CA GLY A 142 3.01 3.11 -5.97
C GLY A 142 2.15 3.36 -4.73
N SER A 143 1.99 4.62 -4.29
CA SER A 143 1.15 4.98 -3.14
C SER A 143 -0.33 4.71 -3.39
N ALA A 144 -0.83 4.99 -4.59
CA ALA A 144 -2.19 4.67 -5.00
C ALA A 144 -2.44 3.16 -4.96
N ALA A 145 -1.52 2.37 -5.53
CA ALA A 145 -1.59 0.92 -5.49
C ALA A 145 -1.60 0.37 -4.04
N ILE A 146 -0.75 0.91 -3.16
CA ILE A 146 -0.76 0.56 -1.72
C ILE A 146 -2.13 0.84 -1.08
N TYR A 147 -2.79 1.94 -1.44
CA TYR A 147 -4.15 2.21 -0.95
C TYR A 147 -5.15 1.17 -1.46
N LEU A 148 -5.15 0.88 -2.75
CA LEU A 148 -6.07 -0.09 -3.35
C LEU A 148 -5.90 -1.48 -2.73
N MET A 149 -4.67 -1.97 -2.59
CA MET A 149 -4.42 -3.31 -2.03
C MET A 149 -4.59 -3.37 -0.50
N SER A 150 -4.29 -2.31 0.25
CA SER A 150 -4.37 -2.34 1.72
C SER A 150 -5.72 -1.89 2.27
N ALA A 151 -6.36 -0.87 1.69
CA ALA A 151 -7.64 -0.34 2.15
C ALA A 151 -8.82 -0.93 1.37
N LEU A 152 -8.78 -0.94 0.03
CA LEU A 152 -9.86 -1.46 -0.80
C LEU A 152 -9.79 -2.98 -1.02
N LYS A 153 -8.69 -3.64 -0.57
CA LYS A 153 -8.52 -5.09 -0.64
C LYS A 153 -8.52 -5.66 -2.06
N ARG A 154 -8.09 -4.84 -3.03
CA ARG A 154 -7.98 -5.26 -4.42
C ARG A 154 -6.92 -6.36 -4.56
N ILE A 155 -7.23 -7.37 -5.38
CA ILE A 155 -6.40 -8.56 -5.50
C ILE A 155 -5.35 -8.44 -6.61
N ASP A 156 -5.65 -7.65 -7.65
CA ASP A 156 -4.79 -7.56 -8.83
C ASP A 156 -4.21 -6.16 -9.05
N VAL A 157 -3.60 -5.63 -8.00
CA VAL A 157 -2.90 -4.34 -8.02
C VAL A 157 -1.45 -4.54 -7.67
N TRP A 158 -0.56 -3.83 -8.35
CA TRP A 158 0.89 -3.88 -8.14
C TRP A 158 1.43 -2.48 -7.80
N PRO A 159 2.28 -2.32 -6.77
CA PRO A 159 2.90 -1.03 -6.44
C PRO A 159 4.20 -0.84 -7.22
N PRO A 160 4.19 -0.08 -8.33
CA PRO A 160 5.39 0.14 -9.13
C PRO A 160 6.41 0.96 -8.36
N GLY A 161 7.70 0.71 -8.62
CA GLY A 161 8.80 1.45 -8.00
C GLY A 161 9.08 1.09 -6.53
N ASP A 162 8.43 0.06 -5.96
CA ASP A 162 8.71 -0.39 -4.60
C ASP A 162 10.08 -1.05 -4.51
N LEU A 163 10.98 -0.47 -3.69
CA LEU A 163 12.37 -0.92 -3.57
C LEU A 163 12.51 -2.30 -2.92
N ALA A 164 11.63 -2.65 -1.99
CA ALA A 164 11.66 -3.96 -1.34
C ALA A 164 11.25 -5.07 -2.31
N LEU A 165 10.21 -4.82 -3.11
CA LEU A 165 9.83 -5.73 -4.19
C LEU A 165 10.94 -5.87 -5.22
N ARG A 166 11.52 -4.76 -5.68
CA ARG A 166 12.61 -4.77 -6.67
C ARG A 166 13.81 -5.58 -6.20
N ARG A 167 14.24 -5.39 -4.94
CA ARG A 167 15.35 -6.14 -4.34
C ARG A 167 15.03 -7.63 -4.24
N SER A 168 13.89 -7.98 -3.66
CA SER A 168 13.50 -9.39 -3.51
C SER A 168 13.28 -10.10 -4.84
N ILE A 169 12.74 -9.43 -5.84
CA ILE A 169 12.58 -10.01 -7.18
C ILE A 169 13.95 -10.27 -7.81
N ALA A 170 14.93 -9.37 -7.65
CA ALA A 170 16.29 -9.61 -8.12
C ALA A 170 16.96 -10.82 -7.44
N GLU A 171 16.70 -11.02 -6.15
CA GLU A 171 17.18 -12.20 -5.41
C GLU A 171 16.48 -13.50 -5.83
N LEU A 172 15.16 -13.46 -6.04
CA LEU A 172 14.36 -14.61 -6.39
C LEU A 172 14.57 -15.06 -7.86
N PHE A 173 14.96 -14.14 -8.74
CA PHE A 173 15.13 -14.37 -10.17
C PHE A 173 16.51 -13.91 -10.68
N PRO A 174 17.62 -14.46 -10.16
CA PRO A 174 18.98 -13.95 -10.44
C PRO A 174 19.44 -14.09 -11.89
N ARG A 175 18.73 -14.90 -12.70
CA ARG A 175 19.06 -15.15 -14.12
C ARG A 175 18.17 -14.38 -15.09
N MET A 176 17.27 -13.51 -14.60
CA MET A 176 16.32 -12.77 -15.41
C MET A 176 16.62 -11.27 -15.39
N ASN A 177 16.28 -10.56 -16.45
CA ASN A 177 16.15 -9.11 -16.37
C ASN A 177 14.85 -8.80 -15.62
N THR A 178 15.00 -8.43 -14.36
CA THR A 178 13.87 -8.29 -13.42
C THR A 178 13.26 -6.88 -13.37
N ALA A 179 13.80 -5.91 -14.11
CA ALA A 179 13.35 -4.52 -14.02
C ALA A 179 11.88 -4.37 -14.41
N ALA A 180 11.48 -4.86 -15.59
CA ALA A 180 10.09 -4.79 -16.04
C ALA A 180 9.15 -5.58 -15.10
N LEU A 181 9.57 -6.77 -14.65
CA LEU A 181 8.79 -7.59 -13.73
C LEU A 181 8.57 -6.87 -12.39
N ALA A 182 9.59 -6.19 -11.87
CA ALA A 182 9.50 -5.44 -10.62
C ALA A 182 8.61 -4.19 -10.74
N ASP A 183 8.45 -3.65 -11.94
CA ASP A 183 7.61 -2.47 -12.18
C ASP A 183 6.15 -2.82 -12.51
N SER A 184 5.86 -3.97 -13.12
CA SER A 184 4.49 -4.35 -13.51
C SER A 184 3.88 -5.48 -12.70
N GLY A 185 4.69 -6.44 -12.24
CA GLY A 185 4.21 -7.66 -11.60
C GLY A 185 3.36 -8.56 -12.50
N ASP A 186 3.43 -8.40 -13.82
CA ASP A 186 2.55 -9.05 -14.80
C ASP A 186 2.57 -10.57 -14.74
N ARG A 187 3.69 -11.17 -14.35
CA ARG A 187 3.83 -12.60 -14.12
C ARG A 187 2.76 -13.18 -13.18
N TRP A 188 2.25 -12.36 -12.25
CA TRP A 188 1.29 -12.78 -11.21
C TRP A 188 -0.13 -12.28 -11.44
N HIS A 189 -0.42 -11.73 -12.63
CA HIS A 189 -1.80 -11.42 -13.03
C HIS A 189 -2.66 -12.70 -13.02
N PRO A 190 -3.90 -12.69 -12.52
CA PRO A 190 -4.68 -11.59 -11.94
C PRO A 190 -4.64 -11.54 -10.39
N GLN A 191 -3.48 -11.87 -9.78
CA GLN A 191 -3.33 -11.94 -8.32
C GLN A 191 -2.06 -11.20 -7.85
N ARG A 192 -1.72 -10.07 -8.50
CA ARG A 192 -0.49 -9.30 -8.26
C ARG A 192 -0.32 -8.86 -6.82
N ALA A 193 -1.40 -8.44 -6.14
CA ALA A 193 -1.33 -8.04 -4.74
C ALA A 193 -1.06 -9.20 -3.78
N VAL A 194 -1.41 -10.44 -4.17
CA VAL A 194 -1.08 -11.65 -3.39
C VAL A 194 0.42 -11.92 -3.50
N ALA A 195 0.96 -11.88 -4.72
CA ALA A 195 2.41 -12.05 -4.96
C ALA A 195 3.22 -10.99 -4.23
N ALA A 196 2.84 -9.71 -4.34
CA ALA A 196 3.53 -8.61 -3.66
C ALA A 196 3.63 -8.84 -2.14
N ARG A 197 2.56 -9.33 -1.50
CA ARG A 197 2.55 -9.62 -0.06
C ARG A 197 3.50 -10.76 0.32
N LEU A 198 3.59 -11.81 -0.48
CA LEU A 198 4.54 -12.91 -0.27
C LEU A 198 5.99 -12.43 -0.48
N ILE A 199 6.25 -11.64 -1.51
CA ILE A 199 7.58 -11.11 -1.81
C ILE A 199 8.03 -10.12 -0.73
N TRP A 200 7.17 -9.25 -0.22
CA TRP A 200 7.49 -8.41 0.94
C TRP A 200 7.74 -9.24 2.20
N HIS A 201 7.04 -10.36 2.37
CA HIS A 201 7.29 -11.26 3.50
C HIS A 201 8.69 -11.86 3.41
N HIS A 202 9.08 -12.36 2.25
CA HIS A 202 10.45 -12.82 1.98
C HIS A 202 11.47 -11.73 2.32
N TYR A 203 11.31 -10.50 1.80
CA TYR A 203 12.20 -9.38 2.10
C TYR A 203 12.41 -9.15 3.59
N ARG A 204 11.33 -9.13 4.37
CA ARG A 204 11.41 -8.91 5.82
C ARG A 204 12.09 -10.05 6.56
N CYS A 205 11.77 -11.28 6.20
CA CYS A 205 12.34 -12.46 6.83
C CYS A 205 13.84 -12.60 6.49
N SER A 206 14.24 -12.34 5.23
CA SER A 206 15.64 -12.37 4.82
C SER A 206 16.47 -11.33 5.56
N LEU A 207 15.97 -10.11 5.73
CA LEU A 207 16.67 -9.08 6.51
C LEU A 207 16.83 -9.47 7.99
N ALA A 208 15.82 -10.10 8.60
CA ALA A 208 15.87 -10.54 9.98
C ALA A 208 16.87 -11.69 10.23
N CYS A 209 17.21 -12.47 9.19
CA CYS A 209 18.22 -13.53 9.28
C CYS A 209 19.64 -13.05 8.97
N SER A 210 19.79 -11.87 8.40
CA SER A 210 21.10 -11.31 8.00
C SER A 210 21.67 -10.31 9.01
N GLY A 211 20.96 -9.98 10.08
CA GLY A 211 21.36 -9.11 11.19
C GLY A 211 21.37 -9.85 12.50
#